data_6c71daec9a8a86a3bd72ce52ce71cd07
#
_entry.id   6c71daec9a8a86a3bd72ce52ce71cd07
#
_cell.length_a   1.000
_cell.length_b   1.000
_cell.length_c   1.000
_cell.angle_alpha   90.00
_cell.angle_beta   90.00
_cell.angle_gamma   90.00
#
_symmetry.space_group_name_H-M   'P 1'
#
loop_
_entity.id
_entity.type
_entity.pdbx_description
1 polymer ?
#
loop_
_entity_poly.entity_id
_entity_poly.type
_entity_poly.pdbx_seq_one_letter_code
_entity_poly.pdbx_strand_id
1 'polypeptide(L)'
;MSNSKLVSYTKISPNKNPRKNSTYNPSGKITKITIHHMAGNLSLEACGNVFQTREASANYGIDSNGRVGMYAEENYRSWASSDRSNDYKAVTIEVANDGNADTDWHVSDKALARLIDLCVDICERNGIKKLNYTGDSKGNLTRHNMFAATTCPGPYLQSKFPYIAEEVNKRLGNSEPEKEPAESRKIDVTYRVQTEGIIQE
;
A
#
# COMPACT_ATOMS: atom_id res chain seq x y z
N MET A 1 19.88 -8.99 0.79
CA MET A 1 18.49 -8.70 0.38
C MET A 1 18.20 -9.56 -0.84
N SER A 2 17.08 -10.25 -0.88
CA SER A 2 16.60 -10.99 -2.04
C SER A 2 15.41 -10.25 -2.64
N ASN A 3 15.25 -10.30 -3.97
CA ASN A 3 14.07 -9.78 -4.64
C ASN A 3 12.86 -10.70 -4.44
N SER A 4 11.67 -10.18 -4.72
CA SER A 4 10.42 -10.95 -4.64
C SER A 4 10.40 -12.12 -5.62
N LYS A 5 9.93 -13.28 -5.17
CA LYS A 5 9.68 -14.46 -6.03
C LYS A 5 8.40 -14.34 -6.86
N LEU A 6 7.57 -13.33 -6.60
CA LEU A 6 6.34 -13.05 -7.36
C LEU A 6 6.64 -12.44 -8.73
N VAL A 7 7.88 -12.03 -9.00
CA VAL A 7 8.30 -11.42 -10.27
C VAL A 7 8.18 -12.42 -11.41
N SER A 8 7.43 -12.03 -12.44
CA SER A 8 7.26 -12.78 -13.70
C SER A 8 7.89 -12.08 -14.91
N TYR A 9 8.33 -10.83 -14.75
CA TYR A 9 8.96 -10.03 -15.80
C TYR A 9 10.07 -9.17 -15.20
N THR A 10 11.17 -8.97 -15.94
CA THR A 10 12.27 -8.11 -15.50
C THR A 10 12.79 -7.24 -16.65
N LYS A 11 12.83 -5.94 -16.42
CA LYS A 11 13.50 -4.97 -17.30
C LYS A 11 14.13 -3.87 -16.48
N ILE A 12 15.41 -4.03 -16.17
CA ILE A 12 16.12 -3.14 -15.25
C ILE A 12 16.33 -1.76 -15.86
N SER A 13 15.89 -0.74 -15.11
CA SER A 13 16.08 0.68 -15.43
C SER A 13 17.52 1.12 -15.13
N PRO A 14 18.10 2.01 -15.93
CA PRO A 14 19.36 2.68 -15.61
C PRO A 14 19.22 3.67 -14.42
N ASN A 15 18.01 4.13 -14.12
CA ASN A 15 17.72 5.17 -13.13
C ASN A 15 17.59 4.58 -11.72
N LYS A 16 18.69 4.13 -11.15
CA LYS A 16 18.77 3.55 -9.81
C LYS A 16 20.11 3.84 -9.15
N ASN A 17 20.17 3.83 -7.84
CA ASN A 17 21.41 3.96 -7.08
C ASN A 17 21.52 2.85 -6.03
N PRO A 18 22.72 2.40 -5.64
CA PRO A 18 22.88 1.48 -4.52
C PRO A 18 22.10 1.99 -3.29
N ARG A 19 21.29 1.12 -2.66
CA ARG A 19 20.43 1.50 -1.53
C ARG A 19 21.22 1.89 -0.29
N LYS A 20 22.37 1.26 -0.06
CA LYS A 20 23.28 1.67 1.01
C LYS A 20 23.91 3.01 0.66
N ASN A 21 23.69 4.01 1.49
CA ASN A 21 24.16 5.37 1.29
C ASN A 21 24.46 6.04 2.63
N SER A 22 25.62 6.64 2.78
CA SER A 22 26.10 7.22 4.05
C SER A 22 25.17 8.30 4.61
N THR A 23 24.51 9.07 3.76
CA THR A 23 23.66 10.20 4.16
C THR A 23 22.22 9.76 4.45
N TYR A 24 21.62 8.98 3.54
CA TYR A 24 20.17 8.72 3.58
C TYR A 24 19.82 7.38 4.18
N ASN A 25 20.68 6.36 4.00
CA ASN A 25 20.45 5.01 4.49
C ASN A 25 21.77 4.25 4.72
N PRO A 26 22.52 4.56 5.80
CA PRO A 26 23.82 3.94 6.06
C PRO A 26 23.77 2.42 6.22
N SER A 27 22.65 1.90 6.73
CA SER A 27 22.45 0.44 6.90
C SER A 27 22.07 -0.28 5.61
N GLY A 28 21.54 0.45 4.61
CA GLY A 28 20.93 -0.14 3.42
C GLY A 28 19.58 -0.84 3.68
N LYS A 29 19.04 -0.81 4.90
CA LYS A 29 17.80 -1.52 5.24
C LYS A 29 16.58 -0.93 4.55
N ILE A 30 15.68 -1.80 4.12
CA ILE A 30 14.34 -1.44 3.67
C ILE A 30 13.44 -1.36 4.89
N THR A 31 12.75 -0.24 5.06
CA THR A 31 11.87 0.03 6.21
C THR A 31 10.53 0.59 5.81
N LYS A 32 10.32 0.88 4.53
CA LYS A 32 9.10 1.49 3.99
C LYS A 32 8.67 0.83 2.68
N ILE A 33 7.40 0.99 2.36
CA ILE A 33 6.81 0.73 1.05
C ILE A 33 6.14 2.02 0.58
N THR A 34 6.41 2.43 -0.67
CA THR A 34 5.76 3.59 -1.29
C THR A 34 5.02 3.14 -2.54
N ILE A 35 3.71 3.41 -2.58
CA ILE A 35 2.84 2.98 -3.66
C ILE A 35 2.54 4.15 -4.59
N HIS A 36 2.61 3.88 -5.88
CA HIS A 36 2.31 4.76 -6.99
C HIS A 36 1.27 4.13 -7.91
N HIS A 37 0.71 4.89 -8.84
CA HIS A 37 -0.03 4.37 -9.97
C HIS A 37 0.63 4.75 -11.29
N MET A 38 0.47 3.92 -12.30
CA MET A 38 1.04 4.15 -13.64
C MET A 38 0.33 5.27 -14.42
N ALA A 39 -0.78 5.82 -13.89
CA ALA A 39 -1.68 6.75 -14.57
C ALA A 39 -2.14 6.23 -15.94
N GLY A 40 -2.44 4.93 -16.02
CA GLY A 40 -2.90 4.24 -17.23
C GLY A 40 -2.83 2.72 -17.10
N ASN A 41 -3.45 2.03 -18.05
CA ASN A 41 -3.43 0.57 -18.13
C ASN A 41 -2.18 0.06 -18.87
N LEU A 42 -1.00 0.33 -18.28
CA LEU A 42 0.25 -0.10 -18.88
C LEU A 42 0.51 -1.58 -18.62
N SER A 43 1.01 -2.29 -19.63
CA SER A 43 1.61 -3.61 -19.42
C SER A 43 2.96 -3.46 -18.70
N LEU A 44 3.48 -4.58 -18.14
CA LEU A 44 4.79 -4.57 -17.51
C LEU A 44 5.90 -4.14 -18.49
N GLU A 45 5.78 -4.57 -19.74
CA GLU A 45 6.70 -4.26 -20.82
C GLU A 45 6.69 -2.76 -21.15
N ALA A 46 5.48 -2.19 -21.27
CA ALA A 46 5.29 -0.76 -21.54
C ALA A 46 5.85 0.11 -20.40
N CYS A 47 5.52 -0.23 -19.16
CA CYS A 47 6.05 0.45 -17.98
C CYS A 47 7.59 0.37 -17.93
N GLY A 48 8.16 -0.82 -18.18
CA GLY A 48 9.61 -1.00 -18.25
C GLY A 48 10.27 -0.19 -19.37
N ASN A 49 9.60 0.00 -20.52
CA ASN A 49 10.09 0.85 -21.61
C ASN A 49 10.13 2.34 -21.20
N VAL A 50 9.11 2.82 -20.49
CA VAL A 50 9.09 4.20 -19.97
C VAL A 50 10.33 4.46 -19.09
N PHE A 51 10.70 3.51 -18.24
CA PHE A 51 11.86 3.64 -17.34
C PHE A 51 13.22 3.51 -18.02
N GLN A 52 13.28 3.21 -19.32
CA GLN A 52 14.54 3.27 -20.08
C GLN A 52 14.86 4.69 -20.58
N THR A 53 13.82 5.51 -20.78
CA THR A 53 13.95 6.81 -21.46
C THR A 53 13.63 8.00 -20.54
N ARG A 54 12.77 7.78 -19.54
CA ARG A 54 12.40 8.80 -18.55
C ARG A 54 13.31 8.72 -17.34
N GLU A 55 13.73 9.85 -16.78
CA GLU A 55 14.50 9.94 -15.52
C GLU A 55 13.64 9.58 -14.30
N ALA A 56 13.10 8.39 -14.31
CA ALA A 56 12.27 7.81 -13.25
C ALA A 56 12.42 6.29 -13.23
N SER A 57 12.06 5.67 -12.13
CA SER A 57 11.94 4.20 -12.03
C SER A 57 11.14 3.80 -10.80
N ALA A 58 10.76 2.51 -10.73
CA ALA A 58 10.24 1.87 -9.52
C ALA A 58 11.00 0.57 -9.25
N ASN A 59 10.92 0.03 -8.04
CA ASN A 59 11.44 -1.32 -7.81
C ASN A 59 10.55 -2.34 -8.51
N TYR A 60 9.24 -2.25 -8.33
CA TYR A 60 8.27 -3.17 -8.91
C TYR A 60 7.16 -2.44 -9.65
N GLY A 61 6.49 -3.16 -10.55
CA GLY A 61 5.22 -2.77 -11.14
C GLY A 61 4.24 -3.94 -11.12
N ILE A 62 2.96 -3.63 -11.09
CA ILE A 62 1.87 -4.61 -11.14
C ILE A 62 0.93 -4.21 -12.27
N ASP A 63 0.71 -5.09 -13.24
CA ASP A 63 -0.26 -4.82 -14.31
C ASP A 63 -1.70 -5.14 -13.86
N SER A 64 -2.68 -4.74 -14.65
CA SER A 64 -4.11 -4.95 -14.35
C SER A 64 -4.52 -6.44 -14.27
N ASN A 65 -3.69 -7.36 -14.74
CA ASN A 65 -3.88 -8.80 -14.59
C ASN A 65 -3.23 -9.38 -13.33
N GLY A 66 -2.54 -8.55 -12.53
CA GLY A 66 -1.86 -8.97 -11.31
C GLY A 66 -0.50 -9.63 -11.55
N ARG A 67 0.13 -9.46 -12.74
CA ARG A 67 1.51 -9.88 -12.95
C ARG A 67 2.46 -8.87 -12.31
N VAL A 68 3.60 -9.32 -11.83
CA VAL A 68 4.62 -8.48 -11.18
C VAL A 68 5.85 -8.33 -12.08
N GLY A 69 6.24 -7.09 -12.33
CA GLY A 69 7.50 -6.72 -12.99
C GLY A 69 8.52 -6.17 -12.01
N MET A 70 9.81 -6.34 -12.31
CA MET A 70 10.91 -5.73 -11.58
C MET A 70 11.69 -4.79 -12.50
N TYR A 71 11.90 -3.55 -12.04
CA TYR A 71 12.60 -2.49 -12.78
C TYR A 71 13.84 -1.98 -12.05
N ALA A 72 13.92 -2.18 -10.75
CA ALA A 72 15.14 -2.03 -9.96
C ALA A 72 15.14 -3.07 -8.84
N GLU A 73 16.28 -3.74 -8.64
CA GLU A 73 16.45 -4.71 -7.57
C GLU A 73 16.35 -4.02 -6.20
N GLU A 74 15.92 -4.74 -5.16
CA GLU A 74 15.72 -4.15 -3.83
C GLU A 74 17.00 -3.64 -3.14
N ASN A 75 18.17 -4.11 -3.56
CA ASN A 75 19.45 -3.53 -3.11
C ASN A 75 19.77 -2.17 -3.76
N TYR A 76 18.93 -1.69 -4.67
CA TYR A 76 18.95 -0.34 -5.23
C TYR A 76 17.73 0.45 -4.82
N ARG A 77 17.89 1.75 -4.58
CA ARG A 77 16.76 2.67 -4.57
C ARG A 77 16.32 2.97 -5.99
N SER A 78 15.06 3.08 -6.23
CA SER A 78 14.47 3.64 -7.45
C SER A 78 14.44 5.18 -7.41
N TRP A 79 14.09 5.81 -8.53
CA TRP A 79 13.83 7.25 -8.63
C TRP A 79 12.33 7.47 -8.80
N ALA A 80 11.56 7.41 -7.70
CA ALA A 80 10.11 7.32 -7.76
C ALA A 80 9.39 8.51 -7.09
N SER A 81 9.67 8.80 -5.82
CA SER A 81 8.84 9.71 -5.03
C SER A 81 9.27 11.17 -5.06
N SER A 82 10.32 11.52 -5.80
CA SER A 82 10.99 12.83 -5.76
C SER A 82 11.63 13.18 -4.39
N ASP A 83 11.59 12.26 -3.44
CA ASP A 83 12.23 12.36 -2.13
C ASP A 83 13.29 11.27 -1.96
N ARG A 84 14.56 11.69 -2.00
CA ARG A 84 15.69 10.75 -1.85
C ARG A 84 15.69 10.06 -0.50
N SER A 85 15.31 10.75 0.59
CA SER A 85 15.30 10.17 1.93
C SER A 85 14.27 9.05 2.05
N ASN A 86 13.12 9.21 1.39
CA ASN A 86 12.11 8.16 1.29
C ASN A 86 12.60 7.01 0.39
N ASP A 87 13.00 7.30 -0.84
CA ASP A 87 13.35 6.27 -1.84
C ASP A 87 14.51 5.39 -1.39
N TYR A 88 15.47 5.92 -0.62
CA TYR A 88 16.56 5.13 -0.06
C TYR A 88 16.09 4.10 0.97
N LYS A 89 14.93 4.29 1.60
CA LYS A 89 14.36 3.42 2.64
C LYS A 89 13.19 2.59 2.16
N ALA A 90 12.56 2.99 1.03
CA ALA A 90 11.34 2.38 0.52
C ALA A 90 11.59 1.40 -0.63
N VAL A 91 10.82 0.34 -0.68
CA VAL A 91 10.50 -0.35 -1.93
C VAL A 91 9.34 0.40 -2.57
N THR A 92 9.47 0.78 -3.83
CA THR A 92 8.46 1.53 -4.58
C THR A 92 7.75 0.63 -5.57
N ILE A 93 6.43 0.77 -5.66
CA ILE A 93 5.57 -0.10 -6.46
C ILE A 93 4.65 0.76 -7.34
N GLU A 94 4.71 0.58 -8.65
CA GLU A 94 3.78 1.16 -9.61
C GLU A 94 2.63 0.19 -9.89
N VAL A 95 1.39 0.64 -9.80
CA VAL A 95 0.20 -0.17 -10.05
C VAL A 95 -0.55 0.35 -11.26
N ALA A 96 -0.83 -0.52 -12.23
CA ALA A 96 -1.61 -0.17 -13.41
C ALA A 96 -3.06 0.12 -13.03
N ASN A 97 -3.65 1.10 -13.73
CA ASN A 97 -5.06 1.42 -13.63
C ASN A 97 -5.81 0.72 -14.77
N ASP A 98 -6.93 0.08 -14.47
CA ASP A 98 -7.87 -0.40 -15.48
C ASP A 98 -8.98 0.62 -15.79
N GLY A 99 -9.01 1.73 -15.03
CA GLY A 99 -9.82 2.92 -15.27
C GLY A 99 -8.98 4.16 -15.59
N ASN A 100 -9.65 5.29 -15.75
CA ASN A 100 -9.10 6.61 -16.06
C ASN A 100 -9.54 7.65 -15.02
N ALA A 101 -9.38 8.95 -15.32
CA ALA A 101 -9.75 10.03 -14.42
C ALA A 101 -11.26 10.02 -14.06
N ASP A 102 -12.15 9.63 -14.98
CA ASP A 102 -13.60 9.57 -14.77
C ASP A 102 -14.00 8.43 -13.79
N THR A 103 -13.10 7.49 -13.57
CA THR A 103 -13.26 6.36 -12.62
C THR A 103 -12.29 6.46 -11.45
N ASP A 104 -11.87 7.67 -11.09
CA ASP A 104 -10.91 7.91 -10.00
C ASP A 104 -9.59 7.12 -10.14
N TRP A 105 -9.19 6.78 -11.38
CA TRP A 105 -8.03 5.94 -11.68
C TRP A 105 -8.17 4.55 -11.05
N HIS A 106 -9.30 3.89 -11.28
CA HIS A 106 -9.61 2.56 -10.75
C HIS A 106 -8.44 1.58 -10.97
N VAL A 107 -8.24 0.68 -10.02
CA VAL A 107 -7.27 -0.42 -10.05
C VAL A 107 -8.04 -1.72 -9.93
N SER A 108 -7.77 -2.69 -10.80
CA SER A 108 -8.46 -3.98 -10.82
C SER A 108 -8.29 -4.75 -9.50
N ASP A 109 -9.28 -5.57 -9.16
CA ASP A 109 -9.20 -6.44 -7.98
C ASP A 109 -7.99 -7.37 -8.02
N LYS A 110 -7.60 -7.84 -9.21
CA LYS A 110 -6.41 -8.69 -9.39
C LYS A 110 -5.12 -7.95 -9.07
N ALA A 111 -5.01 -6.70 -9.52
CA ALA A 111 -3.85 -5.87 -9.21
C ALA A 111 -3.81 -5.48 -7.73
N LEU A 112 -4.95 -5.14 -7.13
CA LEU A 112 -5.05 -4.83 -5.70
C LEU A 112 -4.69 -6.04 -4.82
N ALA A 113 -5.21 -7.22 -5.12
CA ALA A 113 -4.87 -8.45 -4.42
C ALA A 113 -3.37 -8.76 -4.51
N ARG A 114 -2.79 -8.63 -5.72
CA ARG A 114 -1.36 -8.85 -5.94
C ARG A 114 -0.49 -7.79 -5.24
N LEU A 115 -0.96 -6.55 -5.14
CA LEU A 115 -0.28 -5.50 -4.37
C LEU A 115 -0.17 -5.88 -2.89
N ILE A 116 -1.24 -6.41 -2.31
CA ILE A 116 -1.23 -6.90 -0.92
C ILE A 116 -0.26 -8.07 -0.76
N ASP A 117 -0.29 -9.06 -1.68
CA ASP A 117 0.66 -10.18 -1.66
C ASP A 117 2.12 -9.70 -1.70
N LEU A 118 2.43 -8.75 -2.59
CA LEU A 118 3.77 -8.19 -2.73
C LEU A 118 4.19 -7.40 -1.49
N CYS A 119 3.29 -6.64 -0.88
CA CYS A 119 3.57 -5.92 0.37
C CYS A 119 3.88 -6.90 1.52
N VAL A 120 3.15 -8.01 1.64
CA VAL A 120 3.45 -9.07 2.63
C VAL A 120 4.84 -9.65 2.40
N ASP A 121 5.13 -10.07 1.18
CA ASP A 121 6.44 -10.64 0.79
C ASP A 121 7.60 -9.66 1.08
N ILE A 122 7.44 -8.37 0.77
CA ILE A 122 8.43 -7.35 1.10
C ILE A 122 8.60 -7.21 2.61
N CYS A 123 7.52 -7.17 3.38
CA CYS A 123 7.55 -7.04 4.84
C CYS A 123 8.28 -8.22 5.47
N GLU A 124 7.95 -9.45 5.11
CA GLU A 124 8.57 -10.67 5.63
C GLU A 124 10.06 -10.72 5.34
N ARG A 125 10.47 -10.51 4.08
CA ARG A 125 11.88 -10.57 3.66
C ARG A 125 12.74 -9.47 4.27
N ASN A 126 12.16 -8.33 4.62
CA ASN A 126 12.88 -7.18 5.16
C ASN A 126 12.68 -6.99 6.68
N GLY A 127 11.94 -7.89 7.34
CA GLY A 127 11.69 -7.84 8.78
C GLY A 127 10.81 -6.67 9.22
N ILE A 128 9.94 -6.17 8.34
CA ILE A 128 8.93 -5.15 8.67
C ILE A 128 7.77 -5.88 9.38
N LYS A 129 7.69 -5.73 10.69
CA LYS A 129 6.73 -6.47 11.51
C LYS A 129 5.29 -5.98 11.36
N LYS A 130 5.11 -4.69 11.10
CA LYS A 130 3.79 -4.07 10.92
C LYS A 130 3.86 -3.01 9.84
N LEU A 131 2.91 -3.03 8.92
CA LEU A 131 2.74 -1.98 7.92
C LEU A 131 1.81 -0.90 8.49
N ASN A 132 2.35 0.30 8.71
CA ASN A 132 1.67 1.39 9.39
C ASN A 132 1.36 2.51 8.39
N TYR A 133 0.06 2.75 8.15
CA TYR A 133 -0.43 3.88 7.38
C TYR A 133 -0.97 4.96 8.32
N THR A 134 -0.34 6.13 8.33
CA THR A 134 -0.70 7.29 9.19
C THR A 134 -1.40 8.40 8.43
N GLY A 135 -1.58 8.26 7.10
CA GLY A 135 -2.13 9.31 6.24
C GLY A 135 -1.08 10.36 5.82
N ASP A 136 0.10 10.34 6.43
CA ASP A 136 1.25 11.22 6.16
C ASP A 136 2.55 10.43 5.93
N SER A 137 3.68 11.13 5.75
CA SER A 137 4.99 10.52 5.49
C SER A 137 5.64 9.86 6.72
N LYS A 138 5.03 9.94 7.92
CA LYS A 138 5.58 9.36 9.16
C LYS A 138 5.40 7.85 9.23
N GLY A 139 4.37 7.31 8.57
CA GLY A 139 4.16 5.88 8.43
C GLY A 139 5.25 5.18 7.62
N ASN A 140 5.18 3.85 7.54
CA ASN A 140 6.03 3.04 6.68
C ASN A 140 5.30 2.49 5.44
N LEU A 141 3.98 2.70 5.34
CA LEU A 141 3.21 2.62 4.09
C LEU A 141 2.92 4.06 3.65
N THR A 142 3.49 4.46 2.52
CA THR A 142 3.43 5.83 2.03
C THR A 142 3.00 5.88 0.56
N ARG A 143 2.68 7.06 0.06
CA ARG A 143 2.27 7.33 -1.32
C ARG A 143 2.99 8.55 -1.89
N HIS A 144 3.05 8.65 -3.20
CA HIS A 144 3.84 9.68 -3.88
C HIS A 144 3.45 11.11 -3.49
N ASN A 145 2.17 11.44 -3.41
CA ASN A 145 1.70 12.78 -3.05
C ASN A 145 1.92 13.19 -1.57
N MET A 146 2.61 12.35 -0.78
CA MET A 146 3.16 12.75 0.52
C MET A 146 4.52 13.46 0.38
N PHE A 147 5.15 13.40 -0.79
CA PHE A 147 6.52 13.86 -1.03
C PHE A 147 6.64 14.87 -2.17
N ALA A 148 5.65 14.91 -3.06
CA ALA A 148 5.63 15.80 -4.22
C ALA A 148 4.21 16.31 -4.51
N ALA A 149 4.09 17.46 -5.18
CA ALA A 149 2.83 17.99 -5.68
C ALA A 149 2.37 17.17 -6.90
N THR A 150 1.64 16.09 -6.66
CA THR A 150 1.13 15.15 -7.68
C THR A 150 -0.20 14.56 -7.24
N THR A 151 -1.00 14.08 -8.20
CA THR A 151 -2.23 13.32 -7.91
C THR A 151 -1.97 11.83 -7.68
N CYS A 152 -0.75 11.34 -7.96
CA CYS A 152 -0.37 9.94 -7.71
C CYS A 152 -0.48 9.59 -6.21
N PRO A 153 -1.10 8.48 -5.83
CA PRO A 153 -1.46 7.30 -6.64
C PRO A 153 -2.89 7.30 -7.21
N GLY A 154 -3.56 8.42 -7.30
CA GLY A 154 -4.94 8.55 -7.71
C GLY A 154 -5.94 8.34 -6.57
N PRO A 155 -7.18 8.90 -6.67
CA PRO A 155 -8.15 8.86 -5.58
C PRO A 155 -8.55 7.43 -5.19
N TYR A 156 -8.80 6.55 -6.16
CA TYR A 156 -9.20 5.17 -5.89
C TYR A 156 -8.14 4.44 -5.05
N LEU A 157 -6.91 4.37 -5.55
CA LEU A 157 -5.85 3.63 -4.84
C LEU A 157 -5.53 4.28 -3.49
N GLN A 158 -5.54 5.62 -3.41
CA GLN A 158 -5.36 6.33 -2.14
C GLN A 158 -6.41 5.95 -1.10
N SER A 159 -7.68 5.76 -1.49
CA SER A 159 -8.74 5.32 -0.58
C SER A 159 -8.53 3.91 -0.02
N LYS A 160 -7.74 3.08 -0.71
CA LYS A 160 -7.46 1.69 -0.32
C LYS A 160 -6.30 1.53 0.67
N PHE A 161 -5.53 2.57 0.98
CA PHE A 161 -4.36 2.45 1.87
C PHE A 161 -4.66 1.89 3.26
N PRO A 162 -5.75 2.31 3.97
CA PRO A 162 -6.11 1.69 5.24
C PRO A 162 -6.39 0.19 5.09
N TYR A 163 -7.14 -0.20 4.06
CA TYR A 163 -7.46 -1.60 3.76
C TYR A 163 -6.20 -2.42 3.41
N ILE A 164 -5.28 -1.86 2.59
CA ILE A 164 -4.01 -2.51 2.27
C ILE A 164 -3.20 -2.77 3.54
N ALA A 165 -3.09 -1.76 4.43
CA ALA A 165 -2.38 -1.92 5.69
C ALA A 165 -3.00 -2.99 6.58
N GLU A 166 -4.32 -3.01 6.69
CA GLU A 166 -5.08 -3.99 7.48
C GLU A 166 -4.85 -5.42 6.96
N GLU A 167 -5.05 -5.65 5.66
CA GLU A 167 -4.91 -6.97 5.05
C GLU A 167 -3.47 -7.51 5.11
N VAL A 168 -2.47 -6.64 4.90
CA VAL A 168 -1.07 -7.01 5.07
C VAL A 168 -0.80 -7.40 6.53
N ASN A 169 -1.27 -6.61 7.49
CA ASN A 169 -1.04 -6.88 8.91
C ASN A 169 -1.75 -8.15 9.40
N LYS A 170 -2.95 -8.46 8.93
CA LYS A 170 -3.61 -9.74 9.18
C LYS A 170 -2.73 -10.92 8.75
N ARG A 171 -2.16 -10.85 7.56
CA ARG A 171 -1.30 -11.91 7.02
C ARG A 171 0.06 -12.01 7.71
N LEU A 172 0.56 -10.89 8.26
CA LEU A 172 1.76 -10.87 9.09
C LEU A 172 1.52 -11.35 10.54
N GLY A 173 0.27 -11.76 10.88
CA GLY A 173 -0.10 -12.19 12.22
C GLY A 173 -0.31 -11.05 13.23
N ASN A 174 -0.50 -9.82 12.76
CA ASN A 174 -0.74 -8.64 13.58
C ASN A 174 -2.20 -8.17 13.53
N SER A 175 -3.18 -9.06 13.38
CA SER A 175 -4.58 -8.69 13.48
C SER A 175 -4.87 -8.20 14.90
N GLU A 176 -5.47 -7.00 15.03
CA GLU A 176 -6.13 -6.65 16.30
C GLU A 176 -7.25 -7.66 16.52
N PRO A 177 -7.50 -8.12 17.77
CA PRO A 177 -8.65 -8.96 18.03
C PRO A 177 -9.90 -8.25 17.51
N GLU A 178 -10.70 -8.95 16.73
CA GLU A 178 -11.99 -8.46 16.24
C GLU A 178 -12.71 -7.84 17.44
N LYS A 179 -13.06 -6.55 17.38
CA LYS A 179 -13.94 -5.95 18.39
C LYS A 179 -15.26 -6.71 18.27
N GLU A 180 -15.57 -7.54 19.26
CA GLU A 180 -16.89 -8.14 19.36
C GLU A 180 -17.93 -7.03 19.17
N PRO A 181 -18.96 -7.27 18.33
CA PRO A 181 -20.05 -6.33 18.18
C PRO A 181 -20.60 -6.06 19.57
N ALA A 182 -20.66 -4.78 19.97
CA ALA A 182 -21.19 -4.39 21.27
C ALA A 182 -22.52 -5.11 21.48
N GLU A 183 -22.54 -6.05 22.43
CA GLU A 183 -23.75 -6.77 22.81
C GLU A 183 -24.85 -5.74 23.03
N SER A 184 -25.93 -5.84 22.27
CA SER A 184 -27.09 -4.98 22.44
C SER A 184 -27.54 -5.15 23.90
N ARG A 185 -27.27 -4.15 24.72
CA ARG A 185 -27.79 -4.11 26.10
C ARG A 185 -29.30 -4.23 25.98
N LYS A 186 -29.82 -5.42 26.32
CA LYS A 186 -31.25 -5.60 26.58
C LYS A 186 -31.60 -4.65 27.73
N ILE A 187 -32.31 -3.57 27.38
CA ILE A 187 -32.89 -2.69 28.38
C ILE A 187 -34.08 -3.48 28.96
N ASP A 188 -33.90 -4.02 30.14
CA ASP A 188 -34.97 -4.66 30.88
C ASP A 188 -35.90 -3.55 31.42
N VAL A 189 -36.97 -3.25 30.63
CA VAL A 189 -37.97 -2.27 30.99
C VAL A 189 -39.00 -2.95 31.89
N THR A 190 -38.80 -2.91 33.21
CA THR A 190 -39.77 -3.37 34.18
C THR A 190 -40.85 -2.31 34.32
N TYR A 191 -42.02 -2.51 33.72
CA TYR A 191 -43.20 -1.66 33.93
C TYR A 191 -43.80 -1.96 35.29
N ARG A 192 -43.74 -1.01 36.24
CA ARG A 192 -44.53 -1.02 37.45
C ARG A 192 -45.95 -0.53 37.11
N VAL A 193 -46.92 -1.42 37.10
CA VAL A 193 -48.33 -1.05 37.05
C VAL A 193 -48.74 -0.61 38.45
N GLN A 194 -49.01 0.70 38.65
CA GLN A 194 -49.70 1.20 39.82
C GLN A 194 -51.21 1.04 39.58
N THR A 195 -51.84 0.12 40.31
CA THR A 195 -53.28 0.04 40.41
C THR A 195 -53.73 1.04 41.48
N GLU A 196 -54.31 2.17 41.06
CA GLU A 196 -55.05 3.04 41.96
C GLU A 196 -56.37 2.37 42.29
N GLY A 197 -56.61 2.14 43.60
CA GLY A 197 -57.87 1.62 44.09
C GLY A 197 -58.97 2.66 44.01
N ILE A 198 -60.09 2.29 43.42
CA ILE A 198 -61.37 3.04 43.45
C ILE A 198 -62.02 2.74 44.79
N ILE A 199 -62.16 3.79 45.60
CA ILE A 199 -63.03 3.77 46.77
C ILE A 199 -64.43 4.17 46.30
N GLN A 200 -65.40 3.26 46.46
CA GLN A 200 -66.82 3.58 46.34
C GLN A 200 -67.34 3.86 47.73
N GLU A 201 -68.00 5.05 47.87
CA GLU A 201 -69.09 5.25 48.81
C GLU A 201 -70.46 5.03 48.14
#